data_7998ae0c3b97d72934260cfb7c88cb0e
#
_entry.id   7998ae0c3b97d72934260cfb7c88cb0e
#
_cell.length_a   1.000
_cell.length_b   1.000
_cell.length_c   1.000
_cell.angle_alpha   90.00
_cell.angle_beta   90.00
_cell.angle_gamma   90.00
#
_symmetry.space_group_name_H-M   'P 1'
#
loop_
_entity.id
_entity.type
_entity.pdbx_description
1 polymer ?
#
loop_
_entity_poly.entity_id
_entity_poly.type
_entity_poly.pdbx_seq_one_letter_code
_entity_poly.pdbx_strand_id
1 'polypeptide(L)'
;MLPAQCKITCLLIEREHRTLLHASQQLLLTSIRQQYWPLNARNLVRRICRSCVWCIRNNPKGLTQAMGSLPVDRIKPTRAFTITAVDFAGPIVTLVNKRRGRRTCKSYIALFICFSTRAIHLEATSELTTAAFLAALRRFVGRRGLPSKICSDNATNFIDAKRELSELYAFIRSSINGSVGDALQERGIEWSFIPPYSPHLGGLWEAGVKSCKYHLKQVMGNTLFTFEELTTSLVQIEACFQEHYRLCLRIHQICNL
;
A
#
# COMPACT_ATOMS: atom_id res chain seq x y z
N MET A 1 27.58 -36.30 -4.73
CA MET A 1 27.75 -35.02 -4.01
C MET A 1 28.95 -34.26 -4.61
N LEU A 2 28.87 -32.94 -4.77
CA LEU A 2 29.96 -32.12 -5.31
C LEU A 2 30.47 -31.12 -4.25
N PRO A 3 31.79 -30.98 -4.05
CA PRO A 3 32.36 -30.04 -3.10
C PRO A 3 32.08 -28.59 -3.50
N ALA A 4 31.80 -27.73 -2.52
CA ALA A 4 31.45 -26.32 -2.76
C ALA A 4 32.62 -25.48 -3.34
N GLN A 5 33.87 -25.82 -3.00
CA GLN A 5 35.06 -25.07 -3.42
C GLN A 5 35.72 -25.63 -4.69
N CYS A 6 35.12 -26.65 -5.31
CA CYS A 6 35.65 -27.26 -6.51
C CYS A 6 35.37 -26.40 -7.75
N LYS A 7 36.39 -26.13 -8.56
CA LYS A 7 36.30 -25.39 -9.82
C LYS A 7 35.28 -26.04 -10.77
N ILE A 8 35.22 -27.38 -10.81
CA ILE A 8 34.32 -28.16 -11.64
C ILE A 8 32.86 -27.85 -11.24
N THR A 9 32.56 -27.76 -9.94
CA THR A 9 31.22 -27.41 -9.45
C THR A 9 30.79 -26.03 -9.93
N CYS A 10 31.69 -25.05 -9.89
CA CYS A 10 31.40 -23.70 -10.39
C CYS A 10 31.15 -23.70 -11.91
N LEU A 11 32.00 -24.40 -12.67
CA LEU A 11 31.85 -24.50 -14.14
C LEU A 11 30.54 -25.22 -14.55
N LEU A 12 30.13 -26.24 -13.83
CA LEU A 12 28.85 -26.92 -14.06
C LEU A 12 27.68 -25.95 -13.84
N ILE A 13 27.71 -25.17 -12.74
CA ILE A 13 26.65 -24.20 -12.45
C ILE A 13 26.64 -23.07 -13.48
N GLU A 14 27.81 -22.59 -13.91
CA GLU A 14 27.92 -21.57 -14.95
C GLU A 14 27.41 -22.07 -16.31
N ARG A 15 27.75 -23.29 -16.70
CA ARG A 15 27.24 -23.94 -17.89
C ARG A 15 25.72 -23.99 -17.86
N GLU A 16 25.18 -24.54 -16.78
CA GLU A 16 23.73 -24.68 -16.61
C GLU A 16 23.01 -23.32 -16.62
N HIS A 17 23.61 -22.30 -15.99
CA HIS A 17 23.11 -20.94 -16.01
C HIS A 17 22.98 -20.37 -17.44
N ARG A 18 23.94 -20.65 -18.30
CA ARG A 18 23.89 -20.24 -19.71
C ARG A 18 22.90 -21.07 -20.52
N THR A 19 22.83 -22.38 -20.28
CA THR A 19 21.90 -23.30 -20.94
C THR A 19 20.44 -22.92 -20.65
N LEU A 20 20.16 -22.49 -19.42
CA LEU A 20 18.84 -21.99 -18.99
C LEU A 20 18.61 -20.51 -19.34
N LEU A 21 19.39 -19.94 -20.28
CA LEU A 21 19.24 -18.56 -20.77
C LEU A 21 19.18 -17.53 -19.63
N HIS A 22 20.06 -17.67 -18.63
CA HIS A 22 20.14 -16.79 -17.45
C HIS A 22 18.88 -16.76 -16.59
N ALA A 23 18.18 -17.86 -16.46
CA ALA A 23 16.99 -18.01 -15.63
C ALA A 23 17.21 -17.64 -14.16
N SER A 24 16.11 -17.58 -13.40
CA SER A 24 16.12 -17.21 -11.98
C SER A 24 17.01 -18.15 -11.14
N GLN A 25 17.55 -17.64 -10.04
CA GLN A 25 18.38 -18.41 -9.12
C GLN A 25 17.68 -19.68 -8.62
N GLN A 26 16.38 -19.63 -8.43
CA GLN A 26 15.59 -20.76 -7.95
C GLN A 26 15.50 -21.85 -9.01
N LEU A 27 15.22 -21.49 -10.27
CA LEU A 27 15.14 -22.43 -11.38
C LEU A 27 16.49 -23.11 -11.62
N LEU A 28 17.58 -22.32 -11.64
CA LEU A 28 18.95 -22.85 -11.76
C LEU A 28 19.28 -23.84 -10.63
N LEU A 29 18.93 -23.52 -9.38
CA LEU A 29 19.16 -24.41 -8.25
C LEU A 29 18.36 -25.72 -8.39
N THR A 30 17.11 -25.64 -8.84
CA THR A 30 16.26 -26.81 -9.06
C THR A 30 16.82 -27.71 -10.15
N SER A 31 17.20 -27.13 -11.29
CA SER A 31 17.79 -27.87 -12.41
C SER A 31 19.05 -28.60 -12.02
N ILE A 32 19.99 -27.94 -11.34
CA ILE A 32 21.23 -28.58 -10.88
C ILE A 32 20.96 -29.74 -9.93
N ARG A 33 19.99 -29.59 -9.03
CA ARG A 33 19.64 -30.62 -8.04
C ARG A 33 18.99 -31.87 -8.63
N GLN A 34 18.50 -31.80 -9.85
CA GLN A 34 18.00 -33.00 -10.56
C GLN A 34 19.10 -33.99 -10.90
N GLN A 35 20.32 -33.52 -11.15
CA GLN A 35 21.45 -34.37 -11.55
C GLN A 35 22.57 -34.42 -10.52
N TYR A 36 22.81 -33.31 -9.82
CA TYR A 36 23.94 -33.15 -8.91
C TYR A 36 23.50 -32.59 -7.57
N TRP A 37 24.24 -32.94 -6.50
CA TRP A 37 24.01 -32.38 -5.17
C TRP A 37 25.24 -31.59 -4.69
N PRO A 38 25.39 -30.31 -5.11
CA PRO A 38 26.49 -29.47 -4.65
C PRO A 38 26.29 -29.07 -3.19
N LEU A 39 27.34 -29.15 -2.40
CA LEU A 39 27.37 -28.61 -1.05
C LEU A 39 27.27 -27.08 -1.15
N ASN A 40 26.48 -26.46 -0.27
CA ASN A 40 26.24 -25.02 -0.25
C ASN A 40 25.74 -24.44 -1.60
N ALA A 41 24.96 -25.22 -2.36
CA ALA A 41 24.51 -24.90 -3.71
C ALA A 41 23.82 -23.54 -3.81
N ARG A 42 22.99 -23.16 -2.82
CA ARG A 42 22.26 -21.89 -2.83
C ARG A 42 23.20 -20.69 -2.86
N ASN A 43 24.27 -20.71 -2.09
CA ASN A 43 25.25 -19.62 -2.06
C ASN A 43 26.12 -19.59 -3.32
N LEU A 44 26.48 -20.75 -3.87
CA LEU A 44 27.20 -20.86 -5.13
C LEU A 44 26.39 -20.29 -6.29
N VAL A 45 25.14 -20.71 -6.45
CA VAL A 45 24.21 -20.18 -7.47
C VAL A 45 24.06 -18.66 -7.33
N ARG A 46 23.84 -18.18 -6.10
CA ARG A 46 23.71 -16.74 -5.85
C ARG A 46 24.97 -15.97 -6.26
N ARG A 47 26.15 -16.50 -5.94
CA ARG A 47 27.44 -15.88 -6.31
C ARG A 47 27.58 -15.83 -7.83
N ILE A 48 27.37 -16.92 -8.55
CA ILE A 48 27.49 -17.01 -10.00
C ILE A 48 26.50 -16.07 -10.71
N CYS A 49 25.24 -16.06 -10.30
CA CYS A 49 24.26 -15.14 -10.88
C CYS A 49 24.60 -13.66 -10.62
N ARG A 50 25.19 -13.34 -9.45
CA ARG A 50 25.62 -11.98 -9.12
C ARG A 50 26.88 -11.52 -9.84
N SER A 51 27.76 -12.43 -10.26
CA SER A 51 28.94 -12.13 -11.05
C SER A 51 28.68 -12.14 -12.56
N CYS A 52 27.52 -12.64 -13.00
CA CYS A 52 27.17 -12.71 -14.40
C CYS A 52 26.84 -11.31 -14.96
N VAL A 53 27.67 -10.84 -15.90
CA VAL A 53 27.52 -9.52 -16.54
C VAL A 53 26.17 -9.37 -17.23
N TRP A 54 25.71 -10.42 -17.91
CA TRP A 54 24.40 -10.43 -18.58
C TRP A 54 23.22 -10.23 -17.61
N CYS A 55 23.25 -10.95 -16.49
CA CYS A 55 22.22 -10.81 -15.44
C CYS A 55 22.25 -9.42 -14.81
N ILE A 56 23.44 -8.84 -14.57
CA ILE A 56 23.58 -7.49 -14.00
C ILE A 56 23.03 -6.44 -14.97
N ARG A 57 23.35 -6.54 -16.26
CA ARG A 57 22.87 -5.59 -17.28
C ARG A 57 21.35 -5.60 -17.43
N ASN A 58 20.75 -6.80 -17.43
CA ASN A 58 19.31 -6.93 -17.64
C ASN A 58 18.45 -6.71 -16.38
N ASN A 59 19.07 -6.81 -15.19
CA ASN A 59 18.41 -6.54 -13.91
C ASN A 59 19.35 -5.78 -12.96
N PRO A 60 19.71 -4.53 -13.30
CA PRO A 60 20.60 -3.73 -12.47
C PRO A 60 19.92 -3.44 -11.12
N LYS A 61 20.63 -3.76 -10.05
CA LYS A 61 20.24 -3.30 -8.72
C LYS A 61 20.69 -1.85 -8.58
N GLY A 62 19.79 -0.92 -8.71
CA GLY A 62 20.06 0.49 -8.40
C GLY A 62 20.51 0.66 -6.95
N LEU A 63 21.38 1.63 -6.71
CA LEU A 63 21.70 2.07 -5.36
C LEU A 63 20.40 2.60 -4.73
N THR A 64 19.94 1.96 -3.67
CA THR A 64 18.86 2.48 -2.85
C THR A 64 19.48 3.41 -1.79
N GLN A 65 18.99 4.64 -1.74
CA GLN A 65 19.38 5.55 -0.66
C GLN A 65 18.98 4.94 0.69
N ALA A 66 19.84 5.13 1.69
CA ALA A 66 19.50 4.74 3.06
C ALA A 66 18.23 5.50 3.49
N MET A 67 17.27 4.77 4.03
CA MET A 67 16.04 5.38 4.56
C MET A 67 16.41 6.24 5.76
N GLY A 68 15.99 7.51 5.76
CA GLY A 68 16.09 8.38 6.93
C GLY A 68 15.28 7.85 8.12
N SER A 69 15.48 8.44 9.28
CA SER A 69 14.70 8.12 10.49
C SER A 69 13.21 8.27 10.23
N LEU A 70 12.42 7.30 10.67
CA LEU A 70 10.97 7.36 10.54
C LEU A 70 10.42 8.51 11.39
N PRO A 71 9.40 9.24 10.91
CA PRO A 71 8.71 10.25 11.71
C PRO A 71 8.17 9.66 13.01
N VAL A 72 8.16 10.45 14.07
CA VAL A 72 7.68 10.05 15.41
C VAL A 72 6.24 9.50 15.34
N ASP A 73 5.40 10.11 14.50
CA ASP A 73 4.01 9.71 14.25
C ASP A 73 3.87 8.27 13.73
N ARG A 74 4.93 7.68 13.17
CA ARG A 74 4.97 6.28 12.68
C ARG A 74 5.50 5.28 13.69
N ILE A 75 6.22 5.76 14.70
CA ILE A 75 6.89 4.92 15.71
C ILE A 75 6.06 4.86 16.99
N LYS A 76 5.39 5.98 17.33
CA LYS A 76 4.61 6.10 18.58
C LYS A 76 3.34 5.23 18.50
N PRO A 77 3.13 4.29 19.42
CA PRO A 77 1.90 3.50 19.44
C PRO A 77 0.72 4.39 19.80
N THR A 78 -0.27 4.41 18.93
CA THR A 78 -1.52 5.15 19.09
C THR A 78 -2.70 4.26 18.74
N ARG A 79 -3.93 4.67 19.11
CA ARG A 79 -5.13 4.00 18.60
C ARG A 79 -5.10 3.94 17.09
N ALA A 80 -5.54 2.83 16.51
CA ALA A 80 -5.63 2.70 15.05
C ALA A 80 -6.41 3.86 14.44
N PHE A 81 -5.88 4.41 13.33
CA PHE A 81 -6.43 5.55 12.59
C PHE A 81 -6.47 6.88 13.35
N THR A 82 -5.77 7.03 14.49
CA THR A 82 -5.59 8.33 15.14
C THR A 82 -4.84 9.30 14.22
N ILE A 83 -3.75 8.85 13.60
CA ILE A 83 -3.04 9.58 12.54
C ILE A 83 -3.22 8.77 11.26
N THR A 84 -3.84 9.38 10.26
CA THR A 84 -4.28 8.70 9.04
C THR A 84 -3.73 9.40 7.82
N ALA A 85 -3.08 8.65 6.93
CA ALA A 85 -2.79 9.11 5.58
C ALA A 85 -4.00 8.89 4.68
N VAL A 86 -4.21 9.78 3.71
CA VAL A 86 -5.25 9.63 2.71
C VAL A 86 -4.68 9.85 1.31
N ASP A 87 -5.15 9.04 0.37
CA ASP A 87 -4.80 9.14 -1.04
C ASP A 87 -5.93 8.58 -1.90
N PHE A 88 -5.90 8.84 -3.19
CA PHE A 88 -6.85 8.30 -4.16
C PHE A 88 -6.19 7.29 -5.10
N ALA A 89 -6.86 6.18 -5.33
CA ALA A 89 -6.52 5.22 -6.38
C ALA A 89 -7.58 5.24 -7.48
N GLY A 90 -7.16 5.26 -8.74
CA GLY A 90 -8.06 5.25 -9.89
C GLY A 90 -7.43 5.91 -11.12
N PRO A 91 -8.22 6.18 -12.16
CA PRO A 91 -9.63 5.79 -12.32
C PRO A 91 -9.82 4.29 -12.54
N ILE A 92 -10.92 3.75 -12.05
CA ILE A 92 -11.38 2.39 -12.30
C ILE A 92 -12.65 2.49 -13.16
N VAL A 93 -12.68 1.76 -14.25
CA VAL A 93 -13.87 1.74 -15.12
C VAL A 93 -14.91 0.81 -14.51
N THR A 94 -16.09 1.35 -14.18
CA THR A 94 -17.22 0.62 -13.63
C THR A 94 -18.42 0.69 -14.56
N LEU A 95 -19.32 -0.27 -14.46
CA LEU A 95 -20.59 -0.30 -15.17
C LEU A 95 -21.65 0.47 -14.38
N VAL A 96 -22.41 1.30 -15.05
CA VAL A 96 -23.59 1.95 -14.45
C VAL A 96 -24.66 0.90 -14.13
N ASN A 97 -24.87 -0.06 -15.06
CA ASN A 97 -25.75 -1.21 -14.86
C ASN A 97 -25.30 -2.39 -15.74
N LYS A 98 -25.84 -3.60 -15.46
CA LYS A 98 -25.53 -4.82 -16.24
C LYS A 98 -26.50 -5.06 -17.40
N ARG A 99 -27.46 -4.15 -17.69
CA ARG A 99 -28.46 -4.31 -18.74
C ARG A 99 -27.88 -4.04 -20.14
N ARG A 100 -28.67 -4.32 -21.19
CA ARG A 100 -28.34 -3.96 -22.59
C ARG A 100 -27.99 -2.48 -22.69
N GLY A 101 -26.93 -2.13 -23.43
CA GLY A 101 -26.42 -0.75 -23.52
C GLY A 101 -25.47 -0.42 -22.36
N ARG A 102 -24.48 -1.26 -22.11
CA ARG A 102 -23.45 -1.09 -21.07
C ARG A 102 -22.82 0.29 -21.10
N ARG A 103 -23.32 1.20 -20.27
CA ARG A 103 -22.67 2.49 -20.02
C ARG A 103 -21.60 2.30 -18.94
N THR A 104 -20.42 2.85 -19.19
CA THR A 104 -19.32 2.84 -18.23
C THR A 104 -19.13 4.21 -17.64
N CYS A 105 -18.69 4.26 -16.39
CA CYS A 105 -18.28 5.49 -15.71
C CYS A 105 -16.92 5.27 -15.04
N LYS A 106 -16.25 6.35 -14.68
CA LYS A 106 -15.02 6.32 -13.90
C LYS A 106 -15.40 6.34 -12.43
N SER A 107 -14.84 5.43 -11.66
CA SER A 107 -14.91 5.39 -10.19
C SER A 107 -13.51 5.47 -9.61
N TYR A 108 -13.42 5.86 -8.36
CA TYR A 108 -12.15 6.01 -7.66
C TYR A 108 -12.24 5.35 -6.29
N ILE A 109 -11.11 5.12 -5.66
CA ILE A 109 -11.02 4.57 -4.32
C ILE A 109 -10.34 5.59 -3.44
N ALA A 110 -11.01 6.06 -2.39
CA ALA A 110 -10.37 6.78 -1.32
C ALA A 110 -9.74 5.77 -0.36
N LEU A 111 -8.44 5.90 -0.16
CA LEU A 111 -7.61 5.03 0.64
C LEU A 111 -7.21 5.75 1.92
N PHE A 112 -7.52 5.17 3.08
CA PHE A 112 -7.14 5.68 4.38
C PHE A 112 -6.16 4.69 5.03
N ILE A 113 -4.97 5.15 5.40
CA ILE A 113 -3.92 4.30 5.99
C ILE A 113 -3.53 4.83 7.36
N CYS A 114 -3.57 3.97 8.36
CA CYS A 114 -3.08 4.27 9.69
C CYS A 114 -1.55 4.38 9.71
N PHE A 115 -1.01 5.46 10.26
CA PHE A 115 0.45 5.67 10.36
C PHE A 115 1.13 4.65 11.26
N SER A 116 0.55 4.35 12.42
CA SER A 116 1.14 3.45 13.42
C SER A 116 0.98 1.98 13.05
N THR A 117 -0.24 1.57 12.65
CA THR A 117 -0.54 0.16 12.39
C THR A 117 -0.44 -0.26 10.93
N ARG A 118 -0.37 0.68 9.99
CA ARG A 118 -0.48 0.46 8.54
C ARG A 118 -1.79 -0.21 8.10
N ALA A 119 -2.78 -0.30 9.00
CA ALA A 119 -4.11 -0.77 8.63
C ALA A 119 -4.70 0.12 7.54
N ILE A 120 -5.39 -0.50 6.60
CA ILE A 120 -5.96 0.16 5.44
C ILE A 120 -7.49 0.16 5.57
N HIS A 121 -8.12 1.25 5.19
CA HIS A 121 -9.57 1.35 5.00
C HIS A 121 -9.85 1.89 3.61
N LEU A 122 -10.79 1.27 2.89
CA LEU A 122 -11.09 1.53 1.49
C LEU A 122 -12.52 1.99 1.31
N GLU A 123 -12.72 3.10 0.59
CA GLU A 123 -14.04 3.64 0.26
C GLU A 123 -14.16 3.88 -1.25
N ALA A 124 -15.20 3.35 -1.88
CA ALA A 124 -15.52 3.67 -3.26
C ALA A 124 -16.08 5.08 -3.38
N THR A 125 -15.66 5.83 -4.40
CA THR A 125 -16.18 7.14 -4.77
C THR A 125 -16.50 7.17 -6.26
N SER A 126 -17.60 7.82 -6.62
CA SER A 126 -18.01 7.97 -8.04
C SER A 126 -17.17 9.01 -8.77
N GLU A 127 -16.60 9.98 -8.05
CA GLU A 127 -15.91 11.14 -8.60
C GLU A 127 -14.72 11.55 -7.73
N LEU A 128 -13.84 12.38 -8.29
CA LEU A 128 -12.73 13.04 -7.60
C LEU A 128 -13.11 14.48 -7.19
N THR A 129 -14.29 14.64 -6.60
CA THR A 129 -14.75 15.94 -6.09
C THR A 129 -14.55 16.04 -4.58
N THR A 130 -14.48 17.26 -4.06
CA THR A 130 -14.43 17.53 -2.62
C THR A 130 -15.62 16.91 -1.89
N ALA A 131 -16.84 17.05 -2.45
CA ALA A 131 -18.04 16.47 -1.87
C ALA A 131 -17.99 14.93 -1.78
N ALA A 132 -17.51 14.26 -2.84
CA ALA A 132 -17.34 12.82 -2.85
C ALA A 132 -16.29 12.37 -1.81
N PHE A 133 -15.19 13.11 -1.66
CA PHE A 133 -14.19 12.87 -0.64
C PHE A 133 -14.77 13.05 0.78
N LEU A 134 -15.48 14.13 1.05
CA LEU A 134 -16.09 14.36 2.37
C LEU A 134 -17.13 13.30 2.72
N ALA A 135 -17.88 12.81 1.73
CA ALA A 135 -18.78 11.69 1.94
C ALA A 135 -18.01 10.39 2.31
N ALA A 136 -16.89 10.12 1.64
CA ALA A 136 -15.99 9.00 1.99
C ALA A 136 -15.38 9.17 3.39
N LEU A 137 -14.94 10.38 3.74
CA LEU A 137 -14.41 10.71 5.06
C LEU A 137 -15.45 10.51 6.16
N ARG A 138 -16.72 10.91 5.94
CA ARG A 138 -17.82 10.66 6.89
C ARG A 138 -18.05 9.17 7.12
N ARG A 139 -18.04 8.34 6.06
CA ARG A 139 -18.15 6.88 6.18
C ARG A 139 -16.96 6.28 6.93
N PHE A 140 -15.74 6.76 6.64
CA PHE A 140 -14.52 6.37 7.36
C PHE A 140 -14.66 6.70 8.86
N VAL A 141 -15.01 7.93 9.21
CA VAL A 141 -15.19 8.36 10.60
C VAL A 141 -16.26 7.53 11.32
N GLY A 142 -17.38 7.25 10.68
CA GLY A 142 -18.44 6.41 11.24
C GLY A 142 -18.00 4.97 11.53
N ARG A 143 -17.02 4.43 10.78
CA ARG A 143 -16.54 3.05 10.96
C ARG A 143 -15.28 2.93 11.82
N ARG A 144 -14.39 3.90 11.77
CA ARG A 144 -13.05 3.86 12.40
C ARG A 144 -12.86 4.87 13.53
N GLY A 145 -13.78 5.82 13.63
CA GLY A 145 -13.73 6.94 14.58
C GLY A 145 -12.97 8.14 14.00
N LEU A 146 -13.08 9.26 14.69
CA LEU A 146 -12.48 10.52 14.28
C LEU A 146 -10.96 10.46 14.39
N PRO A 147 -10.20 10.74 13.30
CA PRO A 147 -8.76 10.91 13.36
C PRO A 147 -8.41 12.25 14.02
N SER A 148 -7.32 12.30 14.76
CA SER A 148 -6.77 13.57 15.26
C SER A 148 -5.99 14.31 14.17
N LYS A 149 -5.35 13.55 13.26
CA LYS A 149 -4.53 14.12 12.19
C LYS A 149 -4.72 13.36 10.89
N ILE A 150 -4.89 14.11 9.79
CA ILE A 150 -4.91 13.59 8.42
C ILE A 150 -3.69 14.11 7.68
N CYS A 151 -2.98 13.20 7.01
CA CYS A 151 -1.86 13.52 6.12
C CYS A 151 -2.25 13.19 4.68
N SER A 152 -2.05 14.13 3.75
CA SER A 152 -2.34 13.94 2.33
C SER A 152 -1.29 14.59 1.46
N ASP A 153 -1.33 14.30 0.16
CA ASP A 153 -0.66 15.12 -0.83
C ASP A 153 -1.38 16.48 -1.01
N ASN A 154 -0.85 17.31 -1.92
CA ASN A 154 -1.37 18.63 -2.22
C ASN A 154 -2.45 18.64 -3.32
N ALA A 155 -3.19 17.55 -3.52
CA ALA A 155 -4.27 17.54 -4.50
C ALA A 155 -5.39 18.53 -4.11
N THR A 156 -5.96 19.20 -5.11
CA THR A 156 -6.92 20.29 -4.91
C THR A 156 -8.15 19.88 -4.12
N ASN A 157 -8.66 18.68 -4.34
CA ASN A 157 -9.79 18.13 -3.60
C ASN A 157 -9.52 17.97 -2.09
N PHE A 158 -8.27 17.72 -1.68
CA PHE A 158 -7.89 17.68 -0.25
C PHE A 158 -7.71 19.07 0.34
N ILE A 159 -7.20 20.01 -0.45
CA ILE A 159 -7.07 21.42 -0.02
C ILE A 159 -8.45 22.02 0.21
N ASP A 160 -9.37 21.83 -0.73
CA ASP A 160 -10.74 22.31 -0.63
C ASP A 160 -11.50 21.62 0.51
N ALA A 161 -11.32 20.31 0.72
CA ALA A 161 -11.91 19.60 1.84
C ALA A 161 -11.43 20.12 3.19
N LYS A 162 -10.12 20.44 3.33
CA LYS A 162 -9.59 21.08 4.54
C LYS A 162 -10.27 22.43 4.79
N ARG A 163 -10.40 23.27 3.75
CA ARG A 163 -11.04 24.58 3.87
C ARG A 163 -12.50 24.44 4.33
N GLU A 164 -13.28 23.58 3.68
CA GLU A 164 -14.69 23.35 4.00
C GLU A 164 -14.88 22.82 5.43
N LEU A 165 -14.04 21.89 5.86
CA LEU A 165 -14.06 21.40 7.25
C LEU A 165 -13.68 22.53 8.25
N SER A 166 -12.70 23.36 7.94
CA SER A 166 -12.29 24.48 8.80
C SER A 166 -13.41 25.52 8.95
N GLU A 167 -14.09 25.83 7.85
CA GLU A 167 -15.26 26.73 7.85
C GLU A 167 -16.42 26.16 8.69
N LEU A 168 -16.69 24.86 8.55
CA LEU A 168 -17.71 24.17 9.35
C LEU A 168 -17.36 24.18 10.84
N TYR A 169 -16.12 23.91 11.21
CA TYR A 169 -15.66 23.97 12.60
C TYR A 169 -15.74 25.40 13.16
N ALA A 170 -15.37 26.41 12.35
CA ALA A 170 -15.47 27.82 12.74
C ALA A 170 -16.96 28.22 12.98
N PHE A 171 -17.86 27.78 12.09
CA PHE A 171 -19.29 28.02 12.25
C PHE A 171 -19.86 27.35 13.51
N ILE A 172 -19.54 26.07 13.75
CA ILE A 172 -19.96 25.35 14.95
C ILE A 172 -19.45 26.07 16.22
N ARG A 173 -18.18 26.54 16.21
CA ARG A 173 -17.59 27.29 17.30
C ARG A 173 -18.32 28.59 17.57
N SER A 174 -18.68 29.35 16.52
CA SER A 174 -19.40 30.61 16.67
C SER A 174 -20.84 30.44 17.16
N SER A 175 -21.44 29.27 16.88
CA SER A 175 -22.86 28.98 17.21
C SER A 175 -23.04 28.36 18.60
N ILE A 176 -21.97 27.86 19.24
CA ILE A 176 -22.01 27.16 20.53
C ILE A 176 -21.21 27.95 21.55
N ASN A 177 -21.91 28.79 22.35
CA ASN A 177 -21.31 29.49 23.48
C ASN A 177 -21.33 28.56 24.72
N GLY A 178 -20.15 28.27 25.31
CA GLY A 178 -20.03 27.55 26.58
C GLY A 178 -19.16 26.29 26.54
N SER A 179 -19.12 25.55 27.65
CA SER A 179 -18.25 24.40 27.92
C SER A 179 -18.28 23.27 26.88
N VAL A 180 -19.36 23.18 26.08
CA VAL A 180 -19.48 22.25 24.96
C VAL A 180 -18.62 22.70 23.76
N GLY A 181 -18.46 24.01 23.56
CA GLY A 181 -17.60 24.59 22.52
C GLY A 181 -16.13 24.26 22.76
N ASP A 182 -15.67 24.30 24.01
CA ASP A 182 -14.28 23.97 24.37
C ASP A 182 -13.97 22.49 24.15
N ALA A 183 -14.90 21.59 24.49
CA ALA A 183 -14.77 20.15 24.25
C ALA A 183 -14.76 19.77 22.75
N LEU A 184 -15.43 20.56 21.89
CA LEU A 184 -15.37 20.43 20.44
C LEU A 184 -14.11 21.03 19.84
N GLN A 185 -13.49 21.99 20.51
CA GLN A 185 -12.24 22.63 20.12
C GLN A 185 -11.07 21.65 20.15
N GLU A 186 -11.03 20.70 21.10
CA GLU A 186 -10.03 19.62 21.19
C GLU A 186 -10.22 18.52 20.13
N ARG A 187 -11.38 18.45 19.46
CA ARG A 187 -11.72 17.40 18.51
C ARG A 187 -11.57 17.78 17.05
N GLY A 188 -10.99 18.94 16.74
CA GLY A 188 -10.69 19.34 15.38
C GLY A 188 -9.68 18.38 14.72
N ILE A 189 -9.87 18.10 13.42
CA ILE A 189 -8.90 17.32 12.65
C ILE A 189 -7.74 18.23 12.25
N GLU A 190 -6.53 17.92 12.69
CA GLU A 190 -5.32 18.55 12.16
C GLU A 190 -5.05 18.01 10.76
N TRP A 191 -4.91 18.89 9.77
CA TRP A 191 -4.57 18.50 8.40
C TRP A 191 -3.16 18.90 8.03
N SER A 192 -2.32 17.91 7.72
CA SER A 192 -0.92 18.08 7.34
C SER A 192 -0.73 17.67 5.89
N PHE A 193 -0.25 18.58 5.06
CA PHE A 193 0.16 18.29 3.69
C PHE A 193 1.65 17.96 3.62
N ILE A 194 2.03 17.08 2.70
CA ILE A 194 3.45 16.88 2.41
C ILE A 194 4.03 18.13 1.74
N PRO A 195 5.31 18.46 2.01
CA PRO A 195 5.97 19.54 1.31
C PRO A 195 5.92 19.33 -0.20
N PRO A 196 5.76 20.38 -1.01
CA PRO A 196 5.85 20.28 -2.46
C PRO A 196 7.16 19.61 -2.88
N TYR A 197 7.12 18.85 -3.97
CA TYR A 197 8.27 18.13 -4.54
C TYR A 197 8.93 17.10 -3.60
N SER A 198 8.21 16.60 -2.61
CA SER A 198 8.72 15.60 -1.65
C SER A 198 7.98 14.25 -1.75
N PRO A 199 7.98 13.56 -2.91
CA PRO A 199 7.24 12.32 -3.10
C PRO A 199 7.70 11.19 -2.16
N HIS A 200 8.97 11.21 -1.73
CA HIS A 200 9.52 10.23 -0.80
C HIS A 200 8.81 10.18 0.57
N LEU A 201 8.14 11.27 0.96
CA LEU A 201 7.30 11.31 2.17
C LEU A 201 5.97 10.58 1.97
N GLY A 202 5.52 10.40 0.72
CA GLY A 202 4.29 9.69 0.32
C GLY A 202 4.39 8.16 0.29
N GLY A 203 5.56 7.59 0.50
CA GLY A 203 5.79 6.15 0.31
C GLY A 203 4.87 5.20 1.08
N LEU A 204 4.21 5.68 2.15
CA LEU A 204 3.25 4.88 2.92
C LEU A 204 1.97 4.63 2.11
N TRP A 205 1.35 5.68 1.59
CA TRP A 205 0.10 5.56 0.83
C TRP A 205 0.34 5.08 -0.59
N GLU A 206 1.48 5.41 -1.21
CA GLU A 206 1.86 4.85 -2.50
C GLU A 206 1.95 3.31 -2.44
N ALA A 207 2.58 2.76 -1.40
CA ALA A 207 2.62 1.32 -1.17
C ALA A 207 1.21 0.74 -0.95
N GLY A 208 0.36 1.42 -0.20
CA GLY A 208 -1.03 1.04 0.02
C GLY A 208 -1.86 1.04 -1.28
N VAL A 209 -1.74 2.09 -2.08
CA VAL A 209 -2.39 2.18 -3.41
C VAL A 209 -1.92 1.05 -4.33
N LYS A 210 -0.61 0.78 -4.36
CA LYS A 210 -0.05 -0.32 -5.16
C LYS A 210 -0.60 -1.67 -4.73
N SER A 211 -0.67 -1.92 -3.43
CA SER A 211 -1.22 -3.15 -2.87
C SER A 211 -2.72 -3.29 -3.16
N CYS A 212 -3.49 -2.22 -2.96
CA CYS A 212 -4.91 -2.17 -3.28
C CYS A 212 -5.17 -2.49 -4.76
N LYS A 213 -4.46 -1.82 -5.68
CA LYS A 213 -4.56 -2.07 -7.13
C LYS A 213 -4.19 -3.51 -7.51
N TYR A 214 -3.20 -4.09 -6.86
CA TYR A 214 -2.79 -5.47 -7.08
C TYR A 214 -3.94 -6.45 -6.72
N HIS A 215 -4.50 -6.36 -5.52
CA HIS A 215 -5.59 -7.23 -5.09
C HIS A 215 -6.86 -7.00 -5.89
N LEU A 216 -7.18 -5.75 -6.20
CA LEU A 216 -8.34 -5.43 -7.03
C LEU A 216 -8.23 -6.07 -8.41
N LYS A 217 -7.04 -6.01 -9.04
CA LYS A 217 -6.78 -6.67 -10.32
C LYS A 217 -6.96 -8.19 -10.25
N GLN A 218 -6.56 -8.82 -9.13
CA GLN A 218 -6.75 -10.26 -8.92
C GLN A 218 -8.25 -10.62 -8.81
N VAL A 219 -9.03 -9.81 -8.11
CA VAL A 219 -10.46 -10.05 -7.91
C VAL A 219 -11.28 -9.74 -9.17
N MET A 220 -11.00 -8.62 -9.84
CA MET A 220 -11.72 -8.20 -11.04
C MET A 220 -11.36 -9.02 -12.27
N GLY A 221 -10.09 -9.45 -12.39
CA GLY A 221 -9.59 -10.04 -13.63
C GLY A 221 -9.85 -9.12 -14.82
N ASN A 222 -10.57 -9.63 -15.81
CA ASN A 222 -10.98 -8.89 -17.02
C ASN A 222 -12.46 -8.43 -16.99
N THR A 223 -13.15 -8.58 -15.86
CA THR A 223 -14.56 -8.21 -15.73
C THR A 223 -14.71 -6.75 -15.28
N LEU A 224 -15.75 -6.08 -15.80
CA LEU A 224 -16.12 -4.75 -15.34
C LEU A 224 -17.15 -4.88 -14.21
N PHE A 225 -16.88 -4.28 -13.09
CA PHE A 225 -17.75 -4.26 -11.92
C PHE A 225 -18.75 -3.12 -12.00
N THR A 226 -19.93 -3.30 -11.43
CA THR A 226 -20.78 -2.19 -11.03
C THR A 226 -20.20 -1.49 -9.82
N PHE A 227 -20.70 -0.29 -9.50
CA PHE A 227 -20.24 0.45 -8.32
C PHE A 227 -20.50 -0.34 -7.02
N GLU A 228 -21.59 -1.06 -6.92
CA GLU A 228 -21.92 -1.92 -5.77
C GLU A 228 -20.95 -3.10 -5.64
N GLU A 229 -20.64 -3.77 -6.77
CA GLU A 229 -19.68 -4.87 -6.79
C GLU A 229 -18.28 -4.38 -6.45
N LEU A 230 -17.87 -3.21 -6.93
CA LEU A 230 -16.61 -2.57 -6.55
C LEU A 230 -16.58 -2.34 -5.03
N THR A 231 -17.63 -1.74 -4.48
CA THR A 231 -17.73 -1.46 -3.03
C THR A 231 -17.63 -2.75 -2.21
N THR A 232 -18.35 -3.79 -2.61
CA THR A 232 -18.31 -5.11 -1.94
C THR A 232 -16.92 -5.72 -1.99
N SER A 233 -16.28 -5.69 -3.17
CA SER A 233 -14.93 -6.22 -3.35
C SER A 233 -13.89 -5.46 -2.53
N LEU A 234 -14.04 -4.14 -2.39
CA LEU A 234 -13.15 -3.32 -1.55
C LEU A 234 -13.25 -3.72 -0.07
N VAL A 235 -14.47 -3.99 0.43
CA VAL A 235 -14.66 -4.47 1.80
C VAL A 235 -14.00 -5.83 2.02
N GLN A 236 -14.09 -6.74 1.04
CA GLN A 236 -13.41 -8.05 1.10
C GLN A 236 -11.89 -7.91 1.08
N ILE A 237 -11.35 -7.06 0.21
CA ILE A 237 -9.91 -6.77 0.15
C ILE A 237 -9.43 -6.15 1.46
N GLU A 238 -10.20 -5.22 2.03
CA GLU A 238 -9.89 -4.62 3.33
C GLU A 238 -9.82 -5.67 4.45
N ALA A 239 -10.76 -6.62 4.47
CA ALA A 239 -10.75 -7.72 5.44
C ALA A 239 -9.48 -8.56 5.33
N CYS A 240 -9.03 -8.90 4.11
CA CYS A 240 -7.76 -9.62 3.90
C CYS A 240 -6.55 -8.84 4.43
N PHE A 241 -6.49 -7.52 4.23
CA PHE A 241 -5.42 -6.70 4.80
C PHE A 241 -5.43 -6.71 6.32
N GLN A 242 -6.59 -6.68 6.95
CA GLN A 242 -6.73 -6.68 8.40
C GLN A 242 -6.34 -8.02 9.02
N GLU A 243 -6.69 -9.14 8.41
CA GLU A 243 -6.28 -10.48 8.86
C GLU A 243 -4.76 -10.66 8.78
N HIS A 244 -4.15 -10.25 7.68
CA HIS A 244 -2.68 -10.28 7.55
C HIS A 244 -2.01 -9.45 8.66
N TYR A 245 -2.58 -8.32 9.01
CA TYR A 245 -2.09 -7.47 10.10
C TYR A 245 -2.23 -8.11 11.47
N ARG A 246 -3.37 -8.75 11.76
CA ARG A 246 -3.58 -9.47 13.02
C ARG A 246 -2.60 -10.63 13.18
N LEU A 247 -2.30 -11.34 12.10
CA LEU A 247 -1.30 -12.41 12.09
C LEU A 247 0.10 -11.86 12.35
N CYS A 248 0.51 -10.78 11.70
CA CYS A 248 1.81 -10.16 11.93
C CYS A 248 1.98 -9.65 13.37
N LEU A 249 0.96 -9.04 13.96
CA LEU A 249 0.99 -8.58 15.35
C LEU A 249 1.08 -9.75 16.34
N ARG A 250 0.36 -10.86 16.10
CA ARG A 250 0.46 -12.07 16.93
C ARG A 250 1.84 -12.70 16.87
N ILE A 251 2.45 -12.79 15.69
CA ILE A 251 3.80 -13.32 15.51
C ILE A 251 4.81 -12.43 16.24
N HIS A 252 4.67 -11.11 16.17
CA HIS A 252 5.58 -10.18 16.87
C HIS A 252 5.46 -10.26 18.40
N GLN A 253 4.26 -10.52 18.91
CA GLN A 253 4.04 -10.77 20.35
C GLN A 253 4.64 -12.11 20.83
N ILE A 254 4.66 -13.12 19.96
CA ILE A 254 5.24 -14.44 20.29
C ILE A 254 6.78 -14.42 20.21
N CYS A 255 7.36 -13.61 19.32
CA CYS A 255 8.82 -13.51 19.18
C CYS A 255 9.48 -12.57 20.22
N ASN A 256 8.70 -11.81 20.99
CA ASN A 256 9.20 -10.92 22.07
C ASN A 256 8.94 -11.50 23.49
N LEU A 257 8.55 -12.76 23.59
CA LEU A 257 8.52 -13.60 24.81
C LEU A 257 9.67 -14.59 24.76
#